data_8bda2b544cb309a184eacf006422876f
#
_entry.id   8bda2b544cb309a184eacf006422876f
#
_cell.length_a   1.000
_cell.length_b   1.000
_cell.length_c   1.000
_cell.angle_alpha   90.00
_cell.angle_beta   90.00
_cell.angle_gamma   90.00
#
_symmetry.space_group_name_H-M   'P 1'
#
loop_
_entity.id
_entity.type
_entity.pdbx_description
1 polymer ?
#
loop_
_entity_poly.entity_id
_entity_poly.type
_entity_poly.pdbx_seq_one_letter_code
_entity_poly.pdbx_strand_id
1 'polypeptide(L)'
;MPKIKVNGVELYYEDTGGIGKEVIVFSHGLLLNCRMFDAQVAALSGRFRCITYDHRGQGQSEATTSGYDMETVYEDAAQLLRALDAVPCHFVGVSMGGFVGIRIAARQPKLLQSLTLIETLVYRPIQAPSFV
;
A
#
# COMPACT_ATOMS: atom_id res chain seq x y z
N MET A 1 2.25 8.82 17.66
CA MET A 1 1.90 7.76 16.67
C MET A 1 1.44 8.45 15.41
N PRO A 2 2.19 8.32 14.34
CA PRO A 2 1.82 9.07 13.15
C PRO A 2 0.57 8.49 12.50
N LYS A 3 -0.42 9.35 12.39
CA LYS A 3 -1.66 9.05 11.70
C LYS A 3 -2.01 10.21 10.82
N ILE A 4 -2.64 9.92 9.70
CA ILE A 4 -3.04 10.93 8.76
C ILE A 4 -4.43 10.61 8.23
N LYS A 5 -5.25 11.64 8.07
CA LYS A 5 -6.58 11.46 7.54
C LYS A 5 -6.58 11.65 6.03
N VAL A 6 -6.91 10.61 5.31
CA VAL A 6 -7.05 10.63 3.86
C VAL A 6 -8.28 9.83 3.49
N ASN A 7 -8.95 10.24 2.43
CA ASN A 7 -10.12 9.51 1.91
C ASN A 7 -11.16 9.19 3.00
N GLY A 8 -11.33 10.11 3.96
CA GLY A 8 -12.32 9.96 5.02
C GLY A 8 -11.95 8.97 6.12
N VAL A 9 -10.70 8.51 6.19
CA VAL A 9 -10.25 7.56 7.20
C VAL A 9 -8.90 7.99 7.78
N GLU A 10 -8.70 7.72 9.06
CA GLU A 10 -7.41 7.97 9.70
C GLU A 10 -6.55 6.72 9.60
N LEU A 11 -5.46 6.80 8.84
CA LEU A 11 -4.54 5.70 8.64
C LEU A 11 -3.30 5.87 9.51
N TYR A 12 -2.88 4.77 10.12
CA TYR A 12 -1.60 4.70 10.80
C TYR A 12 -0.51 4.39 9.79
N TYR A 13 0.60 5.10 9.86
CA TYR A 13 1.74 4.86 8.98
C TYR A 13 3.05 5.08 9.75
N GLU A 14 4.13 4.55 9.21
CA GLU A 14 5.48 4.81 9.67
C GLU A 14 6.34 5.21 8.49
N ASP A 15 7.17 6.21 8.68
CA ASP A 15 7.98 6.81 7.62
C ASP A 15 9.38 7.04 8.19
N THR A 16 10.38 6.40 7.60
CA THR A 16 11.76 6.57 8.07
C THR A 16 12.37 7.89 7.63
N GLY A 17 11.73 8.61 6.71
CA GLY A 17 12.23 9.87 6.21
C GLY A 17 13.46 9.73 5.34
N GLY A 18 14.15 10.83 5.13
CA GLY A 18 15.35 10.87 4.31
C GLY A 18 15.15 11.71 3.07
N ILE A 19 15.60 12.96 3.12
CA ILE A 19 15.51 13.88 1.98
C ILE A 19 16.38 13.35 0.85
N GLY A 20 15.82 13.30 -0.34
CA GLY A 20 16.55 12.86 -1.53
C GLY A 20 16.67 11.36 -1.71
N LYS A 21 16.18 10.57 -0.76
CA LYS A 21 16.17 9.12 -0.91
C LYS A 21 15.01 8.67 -1.76
N GLU A 22 15.22 7.60 -2.53
CA GLU A 22 14.11 6.95 -3.20
C GLU A 22 13.19 6.31 -2.18
N VAL A 23 11.90 6.25 -2.51
CA VAL A 23 10.86 5.81 -1.58
C VAL A 23 10.45 4.38 -1.88
N ILE A 24 10.37 3.56 -0.85
CA ILE A 24 9.76 2.23 -0.91
C ILE A 24 8.54 2.26 -0.01
N VAL A 25 7.39 1.85 -0.54
CA VAL A 25 6.14 1.75 0.21
C VAL A 25 5.78 0.28 0.31
N PHE A 26 5.47 -0.17 1.53
CA PHE A 26 5.11 -1.56 1.80
C PHE A 26 3.64 -1.63 2.18
N SER A 27 2.90 -2.51 1.50
CA SER A 27 1.46 -2.68 1.68
C SER A 27 1.16 -4.11 2.09
N HIS A 28 0.60 -4.28 3.29
CA HIS A 28 0.47 -5.59 3.93
C HIS A 28 -0.72 -6.39 3.41
N GLY A 29 -0.74 -7.68 3.76
CA GLY A 29 -1.83 -8.57 3.44
C GLY A 29 -3.00 -8.44 4.41
N LEU A 30 -4.13 -9.06 4.05
CA LEU A 30 -5.35 -9.02 4.84
C LEU A 30 -5.11 -9.58 6.24
N LEU A 31 -5.64 -8.90 7.26
CA LEU A 31 -5.54 -9.26 8.67
C LEU A 31 -4.12 -9.21 9.22
N LEU A 32 -3.21 -8.60 8.50
CA LEU A 32 -1.85 -8.34 8.95
C LEU A 32 -1.74 -6.84 9.28
N ASN A 33 -0.54 -6.34 9.38
CA ASN A 33 -0.30 -4.92 9.61
C ASN A 33 1.14 -4.59 9.20
N CYS A 34 1.54 -3.34 9.39
CA CYS A 34 2.84 -2.87 8.94
C CYS A 34 4.02 -3.55 9.65
N ARG A 35 3.80 -4.18 10.81
CA ARG A 35 4.88 -4.86 11.54
C ARG A 35 5.48 -6.02 10.74
N MET A 36 4.75 -6.57 9.77
CA MET A 36 5.30 -7.65 8.95
C MET A 36 6.52 -7.22 8.13
N PHE A 37 6.73 -5.93 7.95
CA PHE A 37 7.84 -5.40 7.17
C PHE A 37 9.00 -4.87 8.02
N ASP A 38 8.98 -5.06 9.34
CA ASP A 38 9.98 -4.48 10.23
C ASP A 38 11.42 -4.87 9.84
N ALA A 39 11.63 -6.12 9.47
CA ALA A 39 12.96 -6.58 9.08
C ALA A 39 13.44 -5.93 7.77
N GLN A 40 12.55 -5.81 6.79
CA GLN A 40 12.87 -5.18 5.52
C GLN A 40 13.15 -3.69 5.69
N VAL A 41 12.35 -3.02 6.50
CA VAL A 41 12.55 -1.60 6.80
C VAL A 41 13.91 -1.39 7.48
N ALA A 42 14.22 -2.23 8.47
CA ALA A 42 15.51 -2.14 9.16
C ALA A 42 16.69 -2.30 8.19
N ALA A 43 16.56 -3.21 7.24
CA ALA A 43 17.63 -3.48 6.28
C ALA A 43 17.77 -2.37 5.21
N LEU A 44 16.68 -1.69 4.87
CA LEU A 44 16.65 -0.80 3.71
C LEU A 44 16.63 0.69 4.07
N SER A 45 16.27 1.04 5.29
CA SER A 45 16.05 2.45 5.67
C SER A 45 17.33 3.30 5.62
N GLY A 46 18.50 2.67 5.61
CA GLY A 46 19.75 3.43 5.43
C GLY A 46 19.89 4.02 4.04
N ARG A 47 19.30 3.38 3.02
CA ARG A 47 19.43 3.79 1.61
C ARG A 47 18.13 4.34 1.04
N PHE A 48 16.99 3.94 1.59
CA PHE A 48 15.67 4.29 1.06
C PHE A 48 14.84 4.93 2.15
N ARG A 49 13.94 5.80 1.73
CA ARG A 49 12.85 6.24 2.60
C ARG A 49 11.80 5.14 2.58
N CYS A 50 11.59 4.50 3.72
CA CYS A 50 10.67 3.38 3.82
C CYS A 50 9.38 3.84 4.50
N ILE A 51 8.25 3.58 3.85
CA ILE A 51 6.93 3.90 4.37
C ILE A 51 6.15 2.61 4.48
N THR A 52 5.57 2.38 5.65
CA THR A 52 4.62 1.29 5.89
C THR A 52 3.34 1.90 6.42
N TYR A 53 2.22 1.24 6.20
CA TYR A 53 0.94 1.72 6.70
C TYR A 53 0.02 0.54 6.97
N ASP A 54 -0.99 0.79 7.79
CA ASP A 54 -2.03 -0.19 8.07
C ASP A 54 -3.25 0.16 7.23
N HIS A 55 -3.82 -0.85 6.57
CA HIS A 55 -5.05 -0.66 5.82
C HIS A 55 -6.20 -0.25 6.74
N ARG A 56 -7.19 0.41 6.18
CA ARG A 56 -8.44 0.75 6.87
C ARG A 56 -8.96 -0.46 7.63
N GLY A 57 -9.28 -0.26 8.90
CA GLY A 57 -9.86 -1.29 9.75
C GLY A 57 -8.88 -2.36 10.23
N GLN A 58 -7.59 -2.21 9.96
CA GLN A 58 -6.58 -3.18 10.36
C GLN A 58 -5.46 -2.48 11.13
N GLY A 59 -4.77 -3.24 11.95
CA GLY A 59 -3.70 -2.69 12.78
C GLY A 59 -4.17 -1.51 13.61
N GLN A 60 -3.48 -0.40 13.51
CA GLN A 60 -3.76 0.82 14.27
C GLN A 60 -4.54 1.86 13.47
N SER A 61 -4.93 1.54 12.24
CA SER A 61 -5.77 2.43 11.44
C SER A 61 -7.21 2.41 11.94
N GLU A 62 -7.92 3.48 11.63
CA GLU A 62 -9.32 3.60 12.04
C GLU A 62 -10.17 2.49 11.43
N ALA A 63 -11.05 1.91 12.24
CA ALA A 63 -12.06 0.97 11.77
C ALA A 63 -13.32 1.74 11.43
N THR A 64 -13.65 1.76 10.16
CA THR A 64 -14.84 2.46 9.68
C THR A 64 -16.00 1.49 9.48
N THR A 65 -17.21 2.01 9.35
CA THR A 65 -18.40 1.17 9.14
C THR A 65 -18.52 0.67 7.70
N SER A 66 -17.76 1.26 6.77
CA SER A 66 -17.81 0.90 5.36
C SER A 66 -16.48 1.23 4.69
N GLY A 67 -16.38 0.96 3.39
CA GLY A 67 -15.19 1.31 2.63
C GLY A 67 -14.17 0.19 2.56
N TYR A 68 -14.60 -1.06 2.71
CA TYR A 68 -13.69 -2.21 2.68
C TYR A 68 -13.61 -2.87 1.31
N ASP A 69 -14.25 -2.30 0.33
CA ASP A 69 -14.09 -2.73 -1.05
C ASP A 69 -12.71 -2.33 -1.56
N MET A 70 -12.21 -3.07 -2.54
CA MET A 70 -10.85 -2.84 -3.04
C MET A 70 -10.68 -1.47 -3.68
N GLU A 71 -11.72 -0.90 -4.25
CA GLU A 71 -11.65 0.44 -4.83
C GLU A 71 -11.37 1.50 -3.78
N THR A 72 -12.04 1.40 -2.64
CA THR A 72 -11.85 2.34 -1.54
C THR A 72 -10.47 2.15 -0.90
N VAL A 73 -10.07 0.90 -0.68
CA VAL A 73 -8.76 0.60 -0.07
C VAL A 73 -7.62 1.05 -0.99
N TYR A 74 -7.77 0.89 -2.29
CA TYR A 74 -6.83 1.43 -3.27
C TYR A 74 -6.76 2.96 -3.18
N GLU A 75 -7.91 3.63 -3.13
CA GLU A 75 -7.93 5.08 -3.06
C GLU A 75 -7.31 5.59 -1.75
N ASP A 76 -7.54 4.88 -0.64
CA ASP A 76 -6.85 5.19 0.62
C ASP A 76 -5.34 5.25 0.41
N ALA A 77 -4.78 4.23 -0.23
CA ALA A 77 -3.35 4.15 -0.47
C ALA A 77 -2.87 5.26 -1.40
N ALA A 78 -3.56 5.50 -2.50
CA ALA A 78 -3.16 6.52 -3.46
C ALA A 78 -3.14 7.91 -2.81
N GLN A 79 -4.15 8.22 -2.00
CA GLN A 79 -4.20 9.50 -1.31
C GLN A 79 -3.12 9.60 -0.22
N LEU A 80 -2.84 8.50 0.46
CA LEU A 80 -1.77 8.46 1.45
C LEU A 80 -0.42 8.79 0.81
N LEU A 81 -0.11 8.16 -0.31
CA LEU A 81 1.16 8.40 -1.00
C LEU A 81 1.32 9.86 -1.41
N ARG A 82 0.26 10.46 -1.91
CA ARG A 82 0.30 11.88 -2.28
C ARG A 82 0.43 12.78 -1.06
N ALA A 83 -0.30 12.49 -0.01
CA ALA A 83 -0.28 13.30 1.20
C ALA A 83 1.09 13.28 1.88
N LEU A 84 1.82 12.18 1.78
CA LEU A 84 3.16 12.05 2.35
C LEU A 84 4.26 12.52 1.39
N ASP A 85 3.88 13.01 0.22
CA ASP A 85 4.84 13.38 -0.82
C ASP A 85 5.82 12.22 -1.11
N ALA A 86 5.24 11.05 -1.30
CA ALA A 86 5.98 9.80 -1.43
C ALA A 86 5.97 9.26 -2.86
N VAL A 87 5.72 10.10 -3.83
CA VAL A 87 5.58 9.67 -5.23
C VAL A 87 6.61 10.35 -6.11
N PRO A 88 7.11 9.64 -7.13
CA PRO A 88 6.86 8.24 -7.44
C PRO A 88 7.61 7.31 -6.47
N CYS A 89 7.10 6.12 -6.27
CA CYS A 89 7.68 5.19 -5.30
C CYS A 89 7.83 3.79 -5.87
N HIS A 90 8.67 3.00 -5.19
CA HIS A 90 8.73 1.56 -5.38
C HIS A 90 7.69 0.96 -4.44
N PHE A 91 6.68 0.32 -4.98
CA PHE A 91 5.57 -0.21 -4.20
C PHE A 91 5.71 -1.72 -4.05
N VAL A 92 5.71 -2.19 -2.82
CA VAL A 92 5.81 -3.62 -2.50
C VAL A 92 4.48 -4.03 -1.87
N GLY A 93 3.75 -4.90 -2.54
CA GLY A 93 2.45 -5.36 -2.05
C GLY A 93 2.42 -6.85 -1.82
N VAL A 94 1.92 -7.24 -0.65
CA VAL A 94 1.76 -8.64 -0.26
C VAL A 94 0.28 -8.96 -0.27
N SER A 95 -0.14 -9.97 -1.03
CA SER A 95 -1.52 -10.44 -1.08
C SER A 95 -2.48 -9.27 -1.37
N MET A 96 -3.33 -8.89 -0.41
CA MET A 96 -4.25 -7.75 -0.57
C MET A 96 -3.50 -6.44 -0.92
N GLY A 97 -2.35 -6.21 -0.31
CA GLY A 97 -1.51 -5.06 -0.66
C GLY A 97 -1.06 -5.09 -2.12
N GLY A 98 -0.88 -6.29 -2.67
CA GLY A 98 -0.60 -6.45 -4.09
C GLY A 98 -1.78 -6.05 -4.97
N PHE A 99 -3.00 -6.36 -4.58
CA PHE A 99 -4.18 -5.92 -5.31
C PHE A 99 -4.28 -4.40 -5.34
N VAL A 100 -3.90 -3.74 -4.24
CA VAL A 100 -3.80 -2.29 -4.18
C VAL A 100 -2.78 -1.78 -5.19
N GLY A 101 -1.60 -2.37 -5.19
CA GLY A 101 -0.52 -1.98 -6.11
C GLY A 101 -0.89 -2.16 -7.58
N ILE A 102 -1.57 -3.25 -7.89
CA ILE A 102 -2.05 -3.50 -9.27
C ILE A 102 -2.99 -2.38 -9.71
N ARG A 103 -3.90 -1.95 -8.84
CA ARG A 103 -4.82 -0.86 -9.17
C ARG A 103 -4.10 0.46 -9.37
N ILE A 104 -3.11 0.74 -8.53
CA ILE A 104 -2.29 1.94 -8.71
C ILE A 104 -1.60 1.90 -10.07
N ALA A 105 -0.99 0.77 -10.41
CA ALA A 105 -0.28 0.63 -11.67
C ALA A 105 -1.22 0.77 -12.87
N ALA A 106 -2.43 0.27 -12.76
CA ALA A 106 -3.39 0.32 -13.85
C ALA A 106 -4.01 1.71 -14.03
N ARG A 107 -4.24 2.43 -12.95
CA ARG A 107 -5.01 3.68 -12.98
C ARG A 107 -4.18 4.93 -12.80
N GLN A 108 -3.11 4.85 -12.03
CA GLN A 108 -2.27 5.99 -11.72
C GLN A 108 -0.79 5.58 -11.81
N PRO A 109 -0.34 5.09 -12.96
CA PRO A 109 1.02 4.54 -13.08
C PRO A 109 2.11 5.57 -12.75
N LYS A 110 1.80 6.85 -12.84
CA LYS A 110 2.78 7.90 -12.51
C LYS A 110 3.16 7.92 -11.04
N LEU A 111 2.37 7.29 -10.16
CA LEU A 111 2.71 7.19 -8.75
C LEU A 111 3.81 6.18 -8.49
N LEU A 112 4.12 5.31 -9.45
CA LEU A 112 5.03 4.19 -9.25
C LEU A 112 6.28 4.30 -10.11
N GLN A 113 7.43 3.96 -9.51
CA GLN A 113 8.64 3.67 -10.26
C GLN A 113 8.74 2.17 -10.53
N SER A 114 8.28 1.34 -9.60
CA SER A 114 8.23 -0.11 -9.77
C SER A 114 7.15 -0.70 -8.88
N LEU A 115 6.76 -1.92 -9.19
CA LEU A 115 5.78 -2.66 -8.41
C LEU A 115 6.31 -4.07 -8.19
N THR A 116 6.42 -4.46 -6.92
CA THR A 116 6.79 -5.81 -6.52
C THR A 116 5.58 -6.48 -5.89
N LEU A 117 5.21 -7.64 -6.41
CA LEU A 117 4.06 -8.39 -5.93
C LEU A 117 4.54 -9.67 -5.27
N ILE A 118 4.12 -9.89 -4.03
CA ILE A 118 4.48 -11.06 -3.26
C ILE A 118 3.21 -11.79 -2.87
N GLU A 119 3.09 -13.05 -3.26
CA GLU A 119 1.93 -13.89 -2.93
C GLU A 119 0.61 -13.24 -3.37
N THR A 120 0.63 -12.58 -4.52
CA THR A 120 -0.53 -11.89 -5.04
C THR A 120 -0.96 -12.56 -6.33
N LEU A 121 -2.25 -12.86 -6.42
CA LEU A 121 -2.82 -13.38 -7.65
C LEU A 121 -3.13 -12.22 -8.58
N VAL A 122 -2.65 -12.32 -9.80
CA VAL A 122 -3.14 -11.46 -10.86
C VAL A 122 -4.34 -12.19 -11.43
N TYR A 123 -5.49 -11.92 -10.86
CA TYR A 123 -6.70 -12.60 -11.28
C TYR A 123 -7.21 -12.02 -12.57
N ARG A 124 -7.32 -12.86 -13.53
CA ARG A 124 -8.01 -12.55 -14.76
C ARG A 124 -9.31 -13.35 -14.73
N PRO A 125 -10.45 -12.69 -14.72
CA PRO A 125 -11.70 -13.44 -14.74
C PRO A 125 -11.72 -14.33 -15.97
N ILE A 126 -11.88 -15.58 -15.74
CA ILE A 126 -12.15 -16.49 -16.83
C ILE A 126 -13.56 -16.17 -17.25
N GLN A 127 -13.71 -15.85 -18.51
CA GLN A 127 -15.05 -15.66 -19.00
C GLN A 127 -15.72 -16.98 -19.03
N ALA A 128 -16.69 -17.06 -18.22
CA ALA A 128 -17.47 -18.25 -18.17
C ALA A 128 -18.27 -18.35 -19.43
N PRO A 129 -18.37 -19.42 -19.88
CA PRO A 129 -17.55 -20.59 -19.72
C PRO A 129 -16.48 -20.58 -20.73
N SER A 130 -16.20 -19.47 -21.14
CA SER A 130 -15.15 -19.52 -22.03
C SER A 130 -13.96 -19.94 -21.31
N PHE A 131 -14.27 -20.25 -20.39
CA PHE A 131 -13.41 -20.65 -19.78
C PHE A 131 -13.38 -21.59 -19.57
N VAL A 132 -13.73 -21.23 -19.62
CA VAL A 132 -13.97 -21.60 -19.74
C VAL A 132 -13.80 -21.71 -19.90
#